data_cacd69155de7c8845a9d73f26ba387ae
#
_entry.id   cacd69155de7c8845a9d73f26ba387ae
#
_cell.length_a   1.000
_cell.length_b   1.000
_cell.length_c   1.000
_cell.angle_alpha   90.00
_cell.angle_beta   90.00
_cell.angle_gamma   90.00
#
_symmetry.space_group_name_H-M   'P 1'
#
loop_
_entity.id
_entity.type
_entity.pdbx_description
1 polymer ?
#
loop_
_entity_poly.entity_id
_entity_poly.type
_entity_poly.pdbx_seq_one_letter_code
_entity_poly.pdbx_strand_id
1 'polypeptide(L)'
;MTRSIFERMYVQILNRMQNNKNNNVDEEFNLLRLLDKKPDKSQRKIAQELGFSLGKLNYCMKALKKKGLIKIGNFRKNDNKLYYLYLLTPKGIKKKAQMTINYLKKKSKEYEELKKDLREIKKNS
;
A
#
# COMPACT_ATOMS: atom_id res chain seq x y z
N MET A 1 30.42 14.32 -15.50
CA MET A 1 30.12 15.04 -14.25
C MET A 1 29.25 14.20 -13.36
N THR A 2 29.76 13.86 -12.21
CA THR A 2 28.97 13.18 -11.18
C THR A 2 28.01 14.17 -10.55
N ARG A 3 26.71 13.91 -10.63
CA ARG A 3 25.73 14.69 -9.91
C ARG A 3 26.03 14.62 -8.41
N SER A 4 25.99 15.76 -7.73
CA SER A 4 26.16 15.79 -6.28
C SER A 4 25.08 14.97 -5.57
N ILE A 5 25.37 14.50 -4.37
CA ILE A 5 24.41 13.75 -3.53
C ILE A 5 23.13 14.57 -3.33
N PHE A 6 23.26 15.89 -3.16
CA PHE A 6 22.13 16.81 -2.99
C PHE A 6 21.24 16.88 -4.23
N GLU A 7 21.81 16.89 -5.43
CA GLU A 7 21.04 16.87 -6.68
C GLU A 7 20.26 15.58 -6.82
N ARG A 8 20.85 14.42 -6.48
CA ARG A 8 20.16 13.13 -6.51
C ARG A 8 19.03 13.05 -5.50
N MET A 9 19.26 13.54 -4.28
CA MET A 9 18.21 13.65 -3.26
C MET A 9 17.07 14.55 -3.74
N TYR A 10 17.39 15.68 -4.35
CA TYR A 10 16.42 16.61 -4.90
C TYR A 10 15.58 15.97 -6.01
N VAL A 11 16.22 15.26 -6.93
CA VAL A 11 15.54 14.51 -8.00
C VAL A 11 14.63 13.43 -7.42
N GLN A 12 15.08 12.72 -6.40
CA GLN A 12 14.25 11.69 -5.72
C GLN A 12 13.03 12.31 -5.05
N ILE A 13 13.19 13.45 -4.39
CA ILE A 13 12.08 14.19 -3.77
C ILE A 13 11.09 14.65 -4.84
N LEU A 14 11.58 15.20 -5.96
CA LEU A 14 10.74 15.60 -7.09
C LEU A 14 9.97 14.41 -7.66
N ASN A 15 10.65 13.27 -7.84
CA ASN A 15 10.01 12.05 -8.32
C ASN A 15 8.92 11.55 -7.38
N ARG A 16 9.13 11.67 -6.06
CA ARG A 16 8.11 11.36 -5.06
C ARG A 16 6.91 12.29 -5.17
N MET A 17 7.14 13.57 -5.40
CA MET A 17 6.07 14.56 -5.59
C MET A 17 5.28 14.33 -6.87
N GLN A 18 5.95 13.92 -7.95
CA GLN A 18 5.31 13.61 -9.23
C GLN A 18 4.60 12.25 -9.20
N ASN A 19 5.01 11.35 -8.30
CA ASN A 19 4.40 10.03 -8.12
C ASN A 19 3.11 10.05 -7.29
N ASN A 20 2.51 11.20 -7.06
CA ASN A 20 1.21 11.31 -6.38
C ASN A 20 0.11 10.50 -7.07
N LYS A 21 0.25 10.19 -8.35
CA LYS A 21 -0.66 9.27 -9.07
C LYS A 21 -0.49 7.81 -8.65
N ASN A 22 0.69 7.44 -8.16
CA ASN A 22 0.96 6.09 -7.66
C ASN A 22 0.51 5.90 -6.20
N ASN A 23 0.25 6.98 -5.47
CA ASN A 23 -0.24 6.91 -4.09
C ASN A 23 -1.56 6.14 -3.99
N ASN A 24 -2.46 6.30 -4.97
CA ASN A 24 -3.72 5.55 -4.99
C ASN A 24 -3.50 4.04 -5.10
N VAL A 25 -2.51 3.61 -5.89
CA VAL A 25 -2.16 2.20 -6.04
C VAL A 25 -1.54 1.65 -4.76
N ASP A 26 -0.63 2.40 -4.15
CA ASP A 26 0.02 2.01 -2.89
C ASP A 26 -0.99 1.95 -1.74
N GLU A 27 -1.92 2.89 -1.68
CA GLU A 27 -3.00 2.92 -0.69
C GLU A 27 -3.94 1.73 -0.85
N GLU A 28 -4.36 1.41 -2.06
CA GLU A 28 -5.17 0.24 -2.37
C GLU A 28 -4.45 -1.05 -1.96
N PHE A 29 -3.18 -1.17 -2.28
CA PHE A 29 -2.34 -2.31 -1.92
C PHE A 29 -2.23 -2.49 -0.40
N ASN A 30 -1.95 -1.42 0.33
CA ASN A 30 -1.84 -1.43 1.77
C ASN A 30 -3.16 -1.83 2.43
N LEU A 31 -4.27 -1.35 1.89
CA LEU A 31 -5.60 -1.72 2.37
C LEU A 31 -5.89 -3.20 2.14
N LEU A 32 -5.61 -3.72 0.95
CA LEU A 32 -5.79 -5.16 0.65
C LEU A 32 -4.93 -6.05 1.56
N ARG A 33 -3.69 -5.66 1.81
CA ARG A 33 -2.81 -6.40 2.73
C ARG A 33 -3.35 -6.44 4.14
N LEU A 34 -3.84 -5.32 4.65
CA LEU A 34 -4.36 -5.21 6.00
C LEU A 34 -5.64 -6.04 6.17
N LEU A 35 -6.55 -5.97 5.20
CA LEU A 35 -7.80 -6.75 5.21
C LEU A 35 -7.54 -8.25 5.15
N ASP A 36 -6.53 -8.68 4.40
CA ASP A 36 -6.17 -10.09 4.30
C ASP A 36 -5.60 -10.63 5.62
N LYS A 37 -4.80 -9.83 6.30
CA LYS A 37 -4.18 -10.22 7.57
C LYS A 37 -5.14 -10.18 8.76
N LYS A 38 -6.03 -9.20 8.80
CA LYS A 38 -6.92 -8.94 9.94
C LYS A 38 -8.30 -8.52 9.46
N PRO A 39 -9.12 -9.47 8.99
CA PRO A 39 -10.42 -9.17 8.40
C PRO A 39 -11.46 -8.69 9.42
N ASP A 40 -11.25 -8.93 10.70
CA ASP A 40 -12.17 -8.61 11.79
C ASP A 40 -11.95 -7.22 12.40
N LYS A 41 -11.00 -6.44 11.90
CA LYS A 41 -10.76 -5.09 12.41
C LYS A 41 -11.89 -4.14 12.04
N SER A 42 -12.23 -3.26 13.00
CA SER A 42 -13.18 -2.17 12.73
C SER A 42 -12.61 -1.18 11.69
N GLN A 43 -13.50 -0.48 10.98
CA GLN A 43 -13.10 0.55 10.03
C GLN A 43 -12.24 1.63 10.69
N ARG A 44 -12.58 2.01 11.93
CA ARG A 44 -11.83 3.03 12.67
C ARG A 44 -10.37 2.60 12.91
N LYS A 45 -10.15 1.35 13.31
CA LYS A 45 -8.81 0.81 13.51
C LYS A 45 -8.03 0.69 12.20
N ILE A 46 -8.69 0.26 11.14
CA ILE A 46 -8.09 0.18 9.80
C ILE A 46 -7.64 1.57 9.35
N ALA A 47 -8.49 2.56 9.50
CA ALA A 47 -8.17 3.95 9.14
C ALA A 47 -6.97 4.46 9.93
N GLN A 48 -6.93 4.21 11.25
CA GLN A 48 -5.80 4.60 12.10
C GLN A 48 -4.49 3.97 11.66
N GLU A 49 -4.48 2.68 11.37
CA GLU A 49 -3.27 1.96 10.93
C GLU A 49 -2.76 2.46 9.58
N LEU A 50 -3.65 2.82 8.68
CA LEU A 50 -3.29 3.33 7.35
C LEU A 50 -3.03 4.82 7.33
N GLY A 51 -3.34 5.55 8.41
CA GLY A 51 -3.27 7.00 8.44
C GLY A 51 -4.33 7.67 7.57
N PHE A 52 -5.48 7.02 7.39
CA PHE A 52 -6.59 7.53 6.61
C PHE A 52 -7.64 8.21 7.50
N SER A 53 -8.35 9.20 6.95
CA SER A 53 -9.63 9.62 7.52
C SER A 53 -10.67 8.52 7.31
N LEU A 54 -11.73 8.51 8.13
CA LEU A 54 -12.85 7.57 7.94
C LEU A 54 -13.50 7.73 6.57
N GLY A 55 -13.64 8.98 6.10
CA GLY A 55 -14.20 9.27 4.78
C GLY A 55 -13.36 8.69 3.66
N LYS A 56 -12.05 8.84 3.75
CA LYS A 56 -11.10 8.27 2.76
C LYS A 56 -11.16 6.75 2.77
N LEU A 57 -11.18 6.13 3.95
CA LEU A 57 -11.29 4.68 4.07
C LEU A 57 -12.59 4.18 3.43
N ASN A 58 -13.70 4.82 3.77
CA ASN A 58 -15.00 4.44 3.22
C ASN A 58 -15.03 4.53 1.69
N TYR A 59 -14.44 5.58 1.14
CA TYR A 59 -14.28 5.75 -0.30
C TYR A 59 -13.48 4.62 -0.93
N CYS A 60 -12.33 4.27 -0.34
CA CYS A 60 -11.47 3.19 -0.81
C CYS A 60 -12.16 1.82 -0.71
N MET A 61 -12.88 1.57 0.40
CA MET A 61 -13.61 0.31 0.58
C MET A 61 -14.71 0.14 -0.45
N LYS A 62 -15.48 1.20 -0.73
CA LYS A 62 -16.51 1.18 -1.78
C LYS A 62 -15.91 0.92 -3.16
N ALA A 63 -14.77 1.53 -3.46
CA ALA A 63 -14.08 1.32 -4.72
C ALA A 63 -13.63 -0.14 -4.88
N LEU A 64 -13.03 -0.74 -3.84
CA LEU A 64 -12.62 -2.14 -3.85
C LEU A 64 -13.80 -3.09 -4.00
N LYS A 65 -14.90 -2.80 -3.31
CA LYS A 65 -16.14 -3.59 -3.42
C LYS A 65 -16.72 -3.51 -4.84
N LYS A 66 -16.75 -2.32 -5.42
CA LYS A 66 -17.23 -2.10 -6.79
C LYS A 66 -16.39 -2.88 -7.82
N LYS A 67 -15.08 -2.96 -7.60
CA LYS A 67 -14.17 -3.74 -8.46
C LYS A 67 -14.28 -5.25 -8.23
N GLY A 68 -15.04 -5.70 -7.23
CA GLY A 68 -15.19 -7.11 -6.90
C GLY A 68 -13.97 -7.71 -6.19
N LEU A 69 -13.13 -6.88 -5.57
CA LEU A 69 -11.91 -7.32 -4.90
C LEU A 69 -12.13 -7.69 -3.44
N ILE A 70 -13.15 -7.12 -2.82
CA ILE A 70 -13.56 -7.43 -1.45
C ILE A 70 -15.04 -7.70 -1.37
N LYS A 71 -15.43 -8.45 -0.34
CA LYS A 71 -16.82 -8.64 0.06
C LYS A 71 -16.96 -8.36 1.55
N ILE A 72 -18.13 -7.94 1.96
CA ILE A 72 -18.44 -7.66 3.35
C ILE A 72 -19.32 -8.82 3.85
N GLY A 73 -18.85 -9.49 4.91
CA GLY A 73 -19.61 -10.51 5.60
C GLY A 73 -20.00 -10.02 6.99
N ASN A 74 -21.06 -10.61 7.54
CA ASN A 74 -21.50 -10.35 8.90
C ASN A 74 -21.28 -11.62 9.73
N PHE A 75 -20.82 -11.45 10.96
CA PHE A 75 -20.78 -12.54 11.91
C PHE A 75 -21.22 -12.05 13.29
N ARG A 76 -21.75 -12.97 14.10
CA ARG A 76 -22.16 -12.69 15.47
C ARG A 76 -21.15 -13.31 16.43
N LYS A 77 -20.64 -12.51 17.36
CA LYS A 77 -19.99 -12.99 18.57
C LYS A 77 -21.04 -13.29 19.66
N ASN A 78 -20.60 -13.98 20.72
CA ASN A 78 -21.46 -14.48 21.81
C ASN A 78 -22.37 -13.44 22.49
N ASP A 79 -22.13 -12.13 22.26
CA ASP A 79 -22.87 -11.01 22.91
C ASP A 79 -23.95 -10.38 22.03
N ASN A 80 -24.45 -11.07 21.02
CA ASN A 80 -25.43 -10.54 20.06
C ASN A 80 -24.98 -9.31 19.25
N LYS A 81 -23.70 -8.97 19.30
CA LYS A 81 -23.14 -7.87 18.48
C LYS A 81 -22.79 -8.38 17.09
N LEU A 82 -23.29 -7.65 16.09
CA LEU A 82 -22.93 -7.87 14.69
C LEU A 82 -21.57 -7.22 14.40
N TYR A 83 -20.65 -8.01 13.90
CA TYR A 83 -19.35 -7.53 13.42
C TYR A 83 -19.29 -7.66 11.91
N TYR A 84 -18.62 -6.71 11.26
CA TYR A 84 -18.37 -6.78 9.84
C TYR A 84 -17.02 -7.45 9.59
N LEU A 85 -17.01 -8.40 8.68
CA LEU A 85 -15.81 -9.00 8.15
C LEU A 85 -15.56 -8.45 6.75
N TYR A 86 -14.36 -7.97 6.52
CA TYR A 86 -13.92 -7.51 5.21
C TYR A 86 -13.02 -8.59 4.61
N LEU A 87 -13.53 -9.32 3.63
CA LEU A 87 -12.86 -10.48 3.06
C LEU A 87 -12.43 -10.18 1.63
N LEU A 88 -11.23 -10.62 1.27
CA LEU A 88 -10.81 -10.60 -0.14
C LEU A 88 -11.57 -11.69 -0.90
N THR A 89 -12.07 -11.33 -2.07
CA THR A 89 -12.59 -12.30 -3.04
C THR A 89 -11.42 -13.05 -3.69
N PRO A 90 -11.64 -14.17 -4.39
CA PRO A 90 -10.58 -14.80 -5.19
C PRO A 90 -9.91 -13.82 -6.14
N LYS A 91 -10.68 -12.92 -6.75
CA LYS A 91 -10.17 -11.83 -7.60
C LYS A 91 -9.29 -10.86 -6.80
N GLY A 92 -9.68 -10.54 -5.57
CA GLY A 92 -8.91 -9.70 -4.66
C GLY A 92 -7.58 -10.33 -4.25
N ILE A 93 -7.57 -11.62 -3.98
CA ILE A 93 -6.35 -12.39 -3.68
C ILE A 93 -5.37 -12.36 -4.87
N LYS A 94 -5.88 -12.61 -6.08
CA LYS A 94 -5.09 -12.50 -7.32
C LYS A 94 -4.51 -11.11 -7.51
N LYS A 95 -5.33 -10.08 -7.31
CA LYS A 95 -4.90 -8.68 -7.44
C LYS A 95 -3.81 -8.35 -6.43
N LYS A 96 -3.99 -8.75 -5.17
CA LYS A 96 -2.99 -8.56 -4.12
C LYS A 96 -1.67 -9.23 -4.48
N ALA A 97 -1.71 -10.49 -4.96
CA ALA A 97 -0.51 -11.21 -5.37
C ALA A 97 0.23 -10.49 -6.51
N GLN A 98 -0.50 -10.04 -7.51
CA GLN A 98 0.06 -9.30 -8.64
C GLN A 98 0.69 -7.97 -8.22
N MET A 99 0.00 -7.24 -7.34
CA MET A 99 0.52 -5.99 -6.77
C MET A 99 1.76 -6.23 -5.91
N THR A 100 1.80 -7.33 -5.16
CA THR A 100 2.96 -7.73 -4.36
C THR A 100 4.18 -7.97 -5.25
N ILE A 101 4.01 -8.68 -6.34
CA ILE A 101 5.08 -8.94 -7.31
C ILE A 101 5.59 -7.61 -7.90
N ASN A 102 4.69 -6.74 -8.33
CA ASN A 102 5.04 -5.45 -8.91
C ASN A 102 5.77 -4.55 -7.89
N TYR A 103 5.30 -4.55 -6.64
CA TYR A 103 5.93 -3.80 -5.56
C TYR A 103 7.34 -4.31 -5.26
N LEU A 104 7.52 -5.63 -5.18
CA LEU A 104 8.84 -6.24 -4.99
C LEU A 104 9.81 -5.89 -6.11
N LYS A 105 9.37 -5.95 -7.36
CA LYS A 105 10.19 -5.56 -8.51
C LYS A 105 10.64 -4.10 -8.41
N LYS A 106 9.72 -3.21 -8.08
CA LYS A 106 10.00 -1.79 -7.91
C LYS A 106 10.99 -1.54 -6.77
N LYS A 107 10.78 -2.17 -5.62
CA LYS A 107 11.65 -2.04 -4.45
C LYS A 107 13.03 -2.65 -4.68
N SER A 108 13.11 -3.77 -5.37
CA SER A 108 14.39 -4.40 -5.74
C SER A 108 15.20 -3.48 -6.64
N LYS A 109 14.56 -2.84 -7.61
CA LYS A 109 15.20 -1.87 -8.49
C LYS A 109 15.73 -0.66 -7.73
N GLU A 110 14.91 -0.08 -6.85
CA GLU A 110 15.31 1.05 -6.00
C GLU A 110 16.49 0.66 -5.10
N TYR A 111 16.46 -0.52 -4.53
CA TYR A 111 17.52 -1.06 -3.69
C TYR A 111 18.84 -1.18 -4.44
N GLU A 112 18.82 -1.73 -5.65
CA GLU A 112 20.02 -1.87 -6.50
C GLU A 112 20.58 -0.50 -6.90
N GLU A 113 19.72 0.46 -7.21
CA GLU A 113 20.12 1.83 -7.51
C GLU A 113 20.82 2.50 -6.31
N LEU A 114 20.26 2.32 -5.11
CA LEU A 114 20.85 2.85 -3.87
C LEU A 114 22.19 2.20 -3.54
N LYS A 115 22.34 0.89 -3.77
CA LYS A 115 23.62 0.19 -3.64
C LYS A 115 24.68 0.76 -4.58
N LYS A 116 24.28 1.02 -5.80
CA LYS A 116 25.16 1.62 -6.81
C LYS A 116 25.63 3.01 -6.38
N ASP A 117 24.71 3.83 -5.90
CA ASP A 117 25.00 5.15 -5.39
C ASP A 117 25.97 5.12 -4.20
N LEU A 118 25.77 4.17 -3.27
CA LEU A 118 26.67 3.98 -2.14
C LEU A 118 28.08 3.60 -2.58
N ARG A 119 28.23 2.72 -3.58
CA ARG A 119 29.54 2.35 -4.14
C ARG A 119 30.25 3.56 -4.75
N GLU A 120 29.53 4.40 -5.47
CA GLU A 120 30.09 5.64 -6.04
C GLU A 120 30.55 6.61 -4.95
N ILE A 121 29.80 6.74 -3.86
CA ILE A 121 30.18 7.56 -2.70
C ILE A 121 31.49 7.04 -2.08
N LYS A 122 31.63 5.74 -1.88
CA LYS A 122 32.82 5.12 -1.31
C LYS A 122 34.05 5.29 -2.20
N LYS A 123 33.88 5.28 -3.53
CA LYS A 123 34.98 5.50 -4.48
C LYS A 123 35.50 6.94 -4.45
N ASN A 124 34.64 7.91 -4.12
CA ASN A 124 34.95 9.33 -4.13
C ASN A 124 35.39 9.90 -2.76
N SER A 125 35.45 9.05 -1.73
CA SER A 125 35.94 9.43 -0.40
C SER A 125 37.43 9.16 -0.21
#